data_eae3f83f050c03204a8f351142ec50da
#
_entry.id   eae3f83f050c03204a8f351142ec50da
#
_cell.length_a   1.000
_cell.length_b   1.000
_cell.length_c   1.000
_cell.angle_alpha   90.00
_cell.angle_beta   90.00
_cell.angle_gamma   90.00
#
_symmetry.space_group_name_H-M   'P 1'
#
loop_
_entity.id
_entity.type
_entity.pdbx_description
1 polymer ?
#
loop_
_entity_poly.entity_id
_entity_poly.type
_entity_poly.pdbx_seq_one_letter_code
_entity_poly.pdbx_strand_id
1 'polypeptide(L)'
;MSDWIEGRIAGKRHWSEALYSLQIDAPLGDFRAGQYIKVALDVDGERIGRPYSLVNAPHERPLEIYFNEIPEGPLTPKLSDLEPGDRIWVAHKAQGVFTMDN
;
A
#
# COMPACT_ATOMS: atom_id res chain seq x y z
N MET A 1 -7.37 19.88 -3.58
CA MET A 1 -7.83 18.71 -3.05
C MET A 1 -6.79 17.68 -3.09
N SER A 2 -6.72 16.86 -2.14
CA SER A 2 -5.69 15.87 -2.07
C SER A 2 -6.15 14.60 -2.75
N ASP A 3 -5.27 13.95 -3.47
CA ASP A 3 -5.55 12.67 -4.06
C ASP A 3 -5.20 11.54 -3.11
N TRP A 4 -4.83 11.86 -1.90
CA TRP A 4 -4.36 10.88 -0.93
C TRP A 4 -5.27 10.82 0.28
N ILE A 5 -5.42 9.62 0.83
CA ILE A 5 -6.15 9.39 2.06
C ILE A 5 -5.14 9.02 3.11
N GLU A 6 -5.31 9.55 4.31
CA GLU A 6 -4.44 9.17 5.41
C GLU A 6 -4.86 7.81 5.94
N GLY A 7 -3.94 6.89 6.03
CA GLY A 7 -4.17 5.58 6.61
C GLY A 7 -3.19 5.32 7.72
N ARG A 8 -3.40 4.23 8.43
CA ARG A 8 -2.51 3.78 9.49
C ARG A 8 -2.14 2.34 9.27
N ILE A 9 -0.93 1.98 9.64
CA ILE A 9 -0.50 0.61 9.55
C ILE A 9 -1.23 -0.17 10.63
N ALA A 10 -1.93 -1.22 10.24
CA ALA A 10 -2.62 -2.10 11.18
C ALA A 10 -1.75 -3.29 11.54
N GLY A 11 -0.88 -3.71 10.65
CA GLY A 11 0.02 -4.82 10.94
C GLY A 11 1.08 -4.94 9.87
N LYS A 12 2.10 -5.70 10.16
CA LYS A 12 3.20 -5.94 9.25
C LYS A 12 3.65 -7.38 9.40
N ARG A 13 3.94 -8.05 8.29
CA ARG A 13 4.51 -9.39 8.34
C ARG A 13 5.74 -9.45 7.47
N HIS A 14 6.75 -10.14 7.97
CA HIS A 14 7.99 -10.35 7.26
C HIS A 14 7.98 -11.83 6.85
N TRP A 15 7.73 -12.10 5.58
CA TRP A 15 7.53 -13.46 5.11
C TRP A 15 8.84 -14.16 4.79
N SER A 16 9.75 -13.46 4.16
CA SER A 16 11.04 -14.02 3.84
C SER A 16 12.02 -12.87 3.77
N GLU A 17 13.26 -13.16 3.42
CA GLU A 17 14.31 -12.18 3.54
C GLU A 17 13.95 -10.82 2.99
N ALA A 18 13.29 -10.77 1.86
CA ALA A 18 12.92 -9.49 1.26
C ALA A 18 11.42 -9.29 1.12
N LEU A 19 10.60 -10.28 1.42
CA LEU A 19 9.16 -10.18 1.18
C LEU A 19 8.42 -9.80 2.45
N TYR A 20 7.65 -8.74 2.36
CA TYR A 20 6.85 -8.22 3.45
C TYR A 20 5.42 -8.01 3.01
N SER A 21 4.50 -7.96 3.96
CA SER A 21 3.18 -7.44 3.69
C SER A 21 2.83 -6.41 4.74
N LEU A 22 2.01 -5.45 4.35
CA LEU A 22 1.50 -4.44 5.27
C LEU A 22 0.00 -4.49 5.23
N GLN A 23 -0.61 -4.44 6.41
CA GLN A 23 -2.04 -4.31 6.54
C GLN A 23 -2.31 -2.86 6.86
N ILE A 24 -3.19 -2.23 6.10
CA ILE A 24 -3.41 -0.80 6.15
C ILE A 24 -4.86 -0.51 6.44
N ASP A 25 -5.10 0.29 7.46
CA ASP A 25 -6.42 0.71 7.81
C ASP A 25 -6.63 2.09 7.19
N ALA A 26 -7.41 2.16 6.16
CA ALA A 26 -7.71 3.40 5.44
C ALA A 26 -9.13 3.33 4.89
N PRO A 27 -9.84 4.47 4.85
CA PRO A 27 -11.23 4.48 4.37
C PRO A 27 -11.30 4.48 2.85
N LEU A 28 -10.73 3.48 2.23
CA LEU A 28 -10.79 3.33 0.80
C LEU A 28 -12.15 2.80 0.42
N GLY A 29 -12.72 3.31 -0.65
CA GLY A 29 -13.98 2.82 -1.14
C GLY A 29 -13.87 1.45 -1.76
N ASP A 30 -14.84 1.07 -2.57
CA ASP A 30 -14.87 -0.25 -3.16
C ASP A 30 -13.72 -0.44 -4.15
N PHE A 31 -13.23 -1.63 -4.24
CA PHE A 31 -12.23 -1.97 -5.25
C PHE A 31 -12.53 -3.38 -5.75
N ARG A 32 -11.85 -3.83 -6.79
CA ARG A 32 -12.05 -5.16 -7.36
C ARG A 32 -10.82 -6.00 -7.14
N ALA A 33 -11.02 -7.30 -7.06
CA ALA A 33 -9.90 -8.22 -6.92
C ALA A 33 -8.92 -8.02 -8.08
N GLY A 34 -7.65 -8.06 -7.80
CA GLY A 34 -6.61 -7.88 -8.80
C GLY A 34 -6.24 -6.45 -9.07
N GLN A 35 -6.90 -5.50 -8.45
CA GLN A 35 -6.50 -4.10 -8.61
C GLN A 35 -5.30 -3.80 -7.74
N TYR A 36 -4.64 -2.69 -8.03
CA TYR A 36 -3.54 -2.22 -7.21
C TYR A 36 -3.89 -0.87 -6.63
N ILE A 37 -3.18 -0.49 -5.60
CA ILE A 37 -3.37 0.78 -4.92
C ILE A 37 -2.01 1.44 -4.79
N LYS A 38 -1.95 2.74 -4.98
CA LYS A 38 -0.70 3.45 -4.78
C LYS A 38 -0.62 3.84 -3.32
N VAL A 39 0.51 3.56 -2.71
CA VAL A 39 0.78 4.01 -1.34
C VAL A 39 2.00 4.90 -1.35
N ALA A 40 2.09 5.80 -0.41
CA ALA A 40 3.18 6.77 -0.38
C ALA A 40 3.60 7.11 1.03
N LEU A 41 4.83 7.53 1.15
CA LEU A 41 5.37 8.08 2.39
C LEU A 41 6.04 9.40 2.05
N ASP A 42 6.14 10.27 3.03
CA ASP A 42 6.87 11.51 2.87
C ASP A 42 8.31 11.25 3.26
N VAL A 43 9.21 11.46 2.34
CA VAL A 43 10.63 11.20 2.56
C VAL A 43 11.37 12.47 2.20
N ASP A 44 12.03 13.06 3.19
CA ASP A 44 12.81 14.29 2.98
C ASP A 44 11.98 15.39 2.32
N GLY A 45 10.75 15.55 2.77
CA GLY A 45 9.89 16.61 2.26
C GLY A 45 9.23 16.29 0.93
N GLU A 46 9.42 15.10 0.41
CA GLU A 46 8.84 14.73 -0.85
C GLU A 46 7.97 13.50 -0.68
N ARG A 47 6.77 13.49 -1.29
CA ARG A 47 5.88 12.33 -1.18
C ARG A 47 6.20 11.37 -2.30
N ILE A 48 6.66 10.19 -1.95
CA ILE A 48 7.06 9.17 -2.92
C ILE A 48 6.02 8.07 -2.90
N GLY A 49 5.39 7.84 -4.03
CA GLY A 49 4.33 6.84 -4.16
C GLY A 49 4.64 5.80 -5.19
N ARG A 50 4.16 4.58 -4.95
CA ARG A 50 4.34 3.46 -5.87
C ARG A 50 3.12 2.56 -5.79
N PRO A 51 2.80 1.87 -6.86
CA PRO A 51 1.64 0.97 -6.87
C PRO A 51 1.98 -0.41 -6.33
N TYR A 52 1.06 -0.99 -5.60
CA TYR A 52 1.21 -2.35 -5.09
C TYR A 52 -0.13 -3.07 -5.24
N SER A 53 -0.09 -4.37 -5.50
CA SER A 53 -1.30 -5.14 -5.67
C SER A 53 -2.02 -5.32 -4.34
N LEU A 54 -3.33 -5.17 -4.36
CA LEU A 54 -4.16 -5.48 -3.22
C LEU A 54 -4.39 -6.98 -3.24
N VAL A 55 -4.11 -7.64 -2.15
CA VAL A 55 -4.20 -9.09 -2.09
C VAL A 55 -5.41 -9.59 -1.36
N ASN A 56 -6.24 -8.69 -0.83
CA ASN A 56 -7.46 -9.15 -0.19
C ASN A 56 -8.64 -9.13 -1.16
N ALA A 57 -9.72 -9.77 -0.74
CA ALA A 57 -10.98 -9.65 -1.47
C ALA A 57 -11.53 -8.23 -1.30
N PRO A 58 -12.36 -7.77 -2.23
CA PRO A 58 -12.82 -6.38 -2.21
C PRO A 58 -13.50 -5.94 -0.93
N HIS A 59 -14.15 -6.86 -0.23
CA HIS A 59 -14.86 -6.50 0.98
C HIS A 59 -14.04 -6.70 2.24
N GLU A 60 -12.82 -7.17 2.13
CA GLU A 60 -12.01 -7.46 3.31
C GLU A 60 -11.27 -6.22 3.76
N ARG A 61 -11.15 -6.09 5.05
CA ARG A 61 -10.38 -4.99 5.68
C ARG A 61 -9.62 -5.57 6.86
N PRO A 62 -8.46 -5.05 7.21
CA PRO A 62 -7.78 -3.94 6.55
C PRO A 62 -7.24 -4.33 5.17
N LEU A 63 -6.86 -3.35 4.41
CA LEU A 63 -6.25 -3.60 3.12
C LEU A 63 -4.90 -4.26 3.33
N GLU A 64 -4.51 -5.11 2.41
CA GLU A 64 -3.20 -5.75 2.53
C GLU A 64 -2.46 -5.67 1.21
N ILE A 65 -1.21 -5.28 1.26
CA ILE A 65 -0.34 -5.24 0.10
C ILE A 65 0.91 -6.05 0.40
N TYR A 66 1.49 -6.66 -0.62
CA TYR A 66 2.76 -7.34 -0.51
C TYR A 66 3.80 -6.55 -1.28
N PHE A 67 5.01 -6.53 -0.80
CA PHE A 67 6.10 -5.88 -1.53
C PHE A 67 7.42 -6.56 -1.21
N ASN A 68 8.34 -6.46 -2.17
CA ASN A 68 9.71 -6.90 -1.94
C ASN A 68 10.54 -5.68 -1.59
N GLU A 69 11.34 -5.79 -0.55
CA GLU A 69 12.22 -4.70 -0.18
C GLU A 69 13.35 -4.62 -1.18
N ILE A 70 13.55 -3.45 -1.75
CA ILE A 70 14.63 -3.20 -2.69
C ILE A 70 15.56 -2.21 -1.99
N PRO A 71 16.71 -2.67 -1.52
CA PRO A 71 17.57 -1.82 -0.68
C PRO A 71 17.94 -0.48 -1.29
N GLU A 72 18.11 -0.43 -2.61
CA GLU A 72 18.42 0.82 -3.24
C GLU A 72 17.20 1.62 -3.62
N GLY A 73 16.01 1.09 -3.42
CA GLY A 73 14.81 1.80 -3.82
C GLY A 73 14.51 2.95 -2.89
N PRO A 74 13.76 3.93 -3.36
CA PRO A 74 13.46 5.09 -2.54
C PRO A 74 12.34 4.85 -1.52
N LEU A 75 11.53 3.83 -1.70
CA LEU A 75 10.35 3.64 -0.86
C LEU A 75 10.34 2.35 -0.07
N THR A 76 10.69 1.22 -0.68
CA THR A 76 10.48 -0.06 0.01
C THR A 76 11.27 -0.21 1.31
N PRO A 77 12.50 0.32 1.46
CA PRO A 77 13.13 0.24 2.77
C PRO A 77 12.37 1.01 3.85
N LYS A 78 11.72 2.10 3.47
CA LYS A 78 10.92 2.87 4.43
C LYS A 78 9.63 2.13 4.74
N LEU A 79 9.05 1.44 3.76
CA LEU A 79 7.84 0.66 4.02
C LEU A 79 8.16 -0.47 5.00
N SER A 80 9.28 -1.13 4.84
CA SER A 80 9.62 -2.25 5.70
C SER A 80 9.92 -1.80 7.13
N ASP A 81 10.21 -0.50 7.34
CA ASP A 81 10.46 0.01 8.68
C ASP A 81 9.19 0.47 9.38
N LEU A 82 8.04 0.50 8.71
CA LEU A 82 6.83 0.97 9.34
C LEU A 82 6.35 -0.01 10.42
N GLU A 83 5.74 0.54 11.46
CA GLU A 83 5.22 -0.23 12.56
C GLU A 83 3.72 0.05 12.71
N PRO A 84 2.97 -0.82 13.37
CA PRO A 84 1.56 -0.56 13.59
C PRO A 84 1.35 0.81 14.24
N GLY A 85 0.40 1.55 13.71
CA GLY A 85 0.12 2.91 14.17
C GLY A 85 0.78 3.98 13.33
N ASP A 86 1.78 3.64 12.54
CA ASP A 86 2.43 4.64 11.70
C ASP A 86 1.50 5.08 10.57
N ARG A 87 1.65 6.30 10.14
CA ARG A 87 0.84 6.85 9.08
C ARG A 87 1.37 6.46 7.71
N ILE A 88 0.47 6.21 6.78
CA ILE A 88 0.83 5.96 5.40
C ILE A 88 -0.22 6.64 4.54
N TRP A 89 0.16 7.09 3.36
CA TRP A 89 -0.78 7.71 2.44
C TRP A 89 -1.23 6.68 1.43
N VAL A 90 -2.53 6.65 1.15
CA VAL A 90 -3.13 5.70 0.23
C VAL A 90 -3.87 6.49 -0.84
N ALA A 91 -3.73 6.09 -2.08
CA ALA A 91 -4.40 6.81 -3.16
C ALA A 91 -5.90 6.70 -3.00
N HIS A 92 -6.61 7.71 -3.51
CA HIS A 92 -8.03 7.82 -3.31
C HIS A 92 -8.79 6.67 -3.95
N LYS A 93 -8.29 6.07 -4.99
CA LYS A 93 -8.96 4.98 -5.68
C LYS A 93 -7.98 3.90 -6.03
N ALA A 94 -8.43 2.65 -5.92
CA ALA A 94 -7.68 1.53 -6.47
C ALA A 94 -7.75 1.59 -7.99
N GLN A 95 -6.74 1.08 -8.65
CA GLN A 95 -6.67 1.07 -10.09
C GLN A 95 -6.46 -0.35 -10.57
N GLY A 96 -7.01 -0.67 -11.74
CA GLY A 96 -6.88 -2.00 -12.18
C GLY A 96 -6.72 -2.07 -13.60
N VAL A 97 -5.56 -2.42 -14.01
CA VAL A 97 -5.38 -2.51 -15.30
C VAL A 97 -5.52 -3.81 -15.81
N PHE A 98 -5.53 -4.78 -15.00
CA PHE A 98 -5.63 -6.04 -15.51
C PHE A 98 -7.01 -6.36 -15.83
N THR A 99 -7.88 -5.57 -15.67
CA THR A 99 -9.17 -5.81 -15.95
C THR A 99 -9.25 -5.83 -17.33
N MET A 100 -9.20 -6.76 -17.93
CA MET A 100 -9.25 -6.82 -19.15
C MET A 100 -10.46 -6.61 -19.74
N ASP A 101 -11.24 -6.19 -19.28
CA ASP A 101 -12.43 -6.03 -19.71
C ASP A 101 -12.47 -5.09 -20.54
N ASN A 102 -11.94 -4.72 -20.90
CA ASN A 102 -12.05 -3.90 -21.74
C ASN A 102 -12.93 -4.05 -22.56
#